data_e98e6621217620101812690b2d779ad4
#
_entry.id   e98e6621217620101812690b2d779ad4
#
_cell.length_a   1.000
_cell.length_b   1.000
_cell.length_c   1.000
_cell.angle_alpha   90.00
_cell.angle_beta   90.00
_cell.angle_gamma   90.00
#
_symmetry.space_group_name_H-M   'P 1'
#
loop_
_entity.id
_entity.type
_entity.pdbx_description
1 polymer ?
#
loop_
_entity_poly.entity_id
_entity_poly.type
_entity_poly.pdbx_seq_one_letter_code
_entity_poly.pdbx_strand_id
1 'polypeptide(L)'
;IIGGTVFREPIIMKNVPRLVPGWTQPICIGRHAFGDQYKATDAVIQGKGKLTMTFIPEGGGEPTEWEVYNFEGEGGVAMSMYNTDESIYGFARSCMNQALSKGWPLYLSTKNTILKAYDGRFKDIFQEVFDNEFKDQFEAAGITYEHRLIDDMVAAAMKWNGGFVWACKNYDGDVQSDTVAQGFGSLGLMTSTLVTPDGKTMEAEAAHGTVTCLLYTSPS
;
A
#
# COMPACT_ATOMS: atom_id res chain seq x y z
N ILE A 1 -7.80 10.16 -16.15
CA ILE A 1 -8.20 9.70 -14.83
C ILE A 1 -7.06 9.98 -13.88
N ILE A 2 -7.36 10.40 -12.66
CA ILE A 2 -6.45 10.96 -11.68
C ILE A 2 -5.52 9.83 -11.18
N GLY A 3 -4.25 9.82 -11.59
CA GLY A 3 -3.23 9.02 -10.91
C GLY A 3 -3.04 9.58 -9.50
N GLY A 4 -3.03 8.73 -8.47
CA GLY A 4 -2.94 9.26 -7.11
C GLY A 4 -2.85 8.16 -6.06
N THR A 5 -2.80 8.58 -4.82
CA THR A 5 -2.75 7.71 -3.64
C THR A 5 -4.05 7.86 -2.86
N VAL A 6 -4.61 6.74 -2.44
CA VAL A 6 -5.75 6.74 -1.52
C VAL A 6 -5.22 6.85 -0.09
N PHE A 7 -5.57 7.95 0.58
CA PHE A 7 -5.27 8.14 1.99
C PHE A 7 -6.50 7.84 2.84
N ARG A 8 -6.33 6.95 3.80
CA ARG A 8 -7.36 6.56 4.76
C ARG A 8 -6.88 6.87 6.16
N GLU A 9 -7.71 7.58 6.90
CA GLU A 9 -7.39 8.05 8.24
C GLU A 9 -8.57 7.84 9.19
N PRO A 10 -8.37 7.29 10.38
CA PRO A 10 -9.44 7.08 11.34
C PRO A 10 -9.87 8.41 11.97
N ILE A 11 -11.17 8.50 12.24
CA ILE A 11 -11.77 9.58 13.02
C ILE A 11 -11.77 9.15 14.50
N ILE A 12 -11.06 9.90 15.34
CA ILE A 12 -10.96 9.58 16.76
C ILE A 12 -12.15 10.21 17.51
N MET A 13 -13.00 9.37 18.09
CA MET A 13 -14.15 9.77 18.89
C MET A 13 -13.88 9.56 20.38
N LYS A 14 -14.24 10.53 21.21
CA LYS A 14 -14.01 10.47 22.68
C LYS A 14 -14.80 9.35 23.36
N ASN A 15 -15.99 9.06 22.86
CA ASN A 15 -16.94 8.09 23.43
C ASN A 15 -16.86 6.70 22.77
N VAL A 16 -15.97 6.51 21.80
CA VAL A 16 -15.74 5.21 21.18
C VAL A 16 -14.41 4.66 21.70
N PRO A 17 -14.43 3.57 22.48
CA PRO A 17 -13.20 2.97 23.00
C PRO A 17 -12.36 2.37 21.86
N ARG A 18 -11.06 2.63 21.90
CA ARG A 18 -10.09 2.04 20.95
C ARG A 18 -9.75 0.62 21.38
N LEU A 19 -9.64 -0.29 20.43
CA LEU A 19 -9.17 -1.66 20.69
C LEU A 19 -7.68 -1.67 21.04
N VAL A 20 -6.92 -0.68 20.53
CA VAL A 20 -5.52 -0.46 20.89
C VAL A 20 -5.43 0.81 21.73
N PRO A 21 -5.41 0.71 23.07
CA PRO A 21 -5.45 1.89 23.95
C PRO A 21 -4.31 2.88 23.74
N GLY A 22 -3.15 2.41 23.26
CA GLY A 22 -1.97 3.23 22.98
C GLY A 22 -2.12 4.16 21.77
N TRP A 23 -3.08 3.94 20.88
CA TRP A 23 -3.28 4.77 19.70
C TRP A 23 -3.97 6.10 20.08
N THR A 24 -3.18 7.07 20.45
CA THR A 24 -3.66 8.40 20.87
C THR A 24 -3.73 9.41 19.73
N GLN A 25 -3.07 9.14 18.61
CA GLN A 25 -3.08 9.93 17.39
C GLN A 25 -3.46 9.06 16.20
N PRO A 26 -4.04 9.63 15.13
CA PRO A 26 -4.41 8.86 13.94
C PRO A 26 -3.19 8.22 13.27
N ILE A 27 -3.42 7.09 12.62
CA ILE A 27 -2.48 6.45 11.69
C ILE A 27 -3.05 6.68 10.29
N CYS A 28 -2.34 7.41 9.44
CA CYS A 28 -2.77 7.70 8.08
C CYS A 28 -2.19 6.63 7.14
N ILE A 29 -3.04 5.78 6.58
CA ILE A 29 -2.63 4.78 5.59
C ILE A 29 -2.64 5.42 4.20
N GLY A 30 -1.49 5.41 3.52
CA GLY A 30 -1.40 5.72 2.08
C GLY A 30 -1.40 4.43 1.27
N ARG A 31 -2.51 4.15 0.58
CA ARG A 31 -2.66 2.97 -0.28
C ARG A 31 -2.30 3.31 -1.72
N HIS A 32 -1.37 2.56 -2.32
CA HIS A 32 -1.10 2.61 -3.75
C HIS A 32 -2.22 1.93 -4.53
N ALA A 33 -3.26 2.67 -4.91
CA ALA A 33 -4.45 2.12 -5.54
C ALA A 33 -4.27 1.80 -7.05
N PHE A 34 -3.13 1.21 -7.42
CA PHE A 34 -2.82 0.84 -8.80
C PHE A 34 -2.05 -0.50 -8.86
N GLY A 35 -2.37 -1.32 -9.87
CA GLY A 35 -1.61 -2.53 -10.17
C GLY A 35 -1.73 -3.63 -9.11
N ASP A 36 -0.68 -4.41 -8.97
CA ASP A 36 -0.54 -5.53 -8.05
C ASP A 36 -1.68 -6.57 -8.24
N GLN A 37 -2.19 -7.16 -7.15
CA GLN A 37 -3.25 -8.18 -7.19
C GLN A 37 -4.56 -7.68 -7.83
N TYR A 38 -4.85 -6.39 -7.78
CA TYR A 38 -6.08 -5.79 -8.31
C TYR A 38 -6.09 -5.64 -9.84
N LYS A 39 -4.96 -5.85 -10.49
CA LYS A 39 -4.78 -5.87 -11.94
C LYS A 39 -4.06 -7.14 -12.40
N ALA A 40 -4.10 -8.18 -11.59
CA ALA A 40 -3.49 -9.45 -11.90
C ALA A 40 -4.24 -10.19 -13.01
N THR A 41 -3.49 -11.00 -13.74
CA THR A 41 -4.02 -12.05 -14.59
C THR A 41 -3.84 -13.38 -13.85
N ASP A 42 -4.92 -14.08 -13.55
CA ASP A 42 -4.89 -15.34 -12.84
C ASP A 42 -5.62 -16.44 -13.62
N ALA A 43 -5.21 -17.67 -13.42
CA ALA A 43 -5.75 -18.81 -14.11
C ALA A 43 -5.69 -20.10 -13.29
N VAL A 44 -6.65 -20.99 -13.52
CA VAL A 44 -6.58 -22.37 -13.10
C VAL A 44 -5.81 -23.16 -14.17
N ILE A 45 -4.74 -23.83 -13.77
CA ILE A 45 -3.92 -24.67 -14.64
C ILE A 45 -4.45 -26.09 -14.54
N GLN A 46 -4.70 -26.72 -15.68
CA GLN A 46 -5.19 -28.09 -15.76
C GLN A 46 -4.12 -29.02 -16.33
N GLY A 47 -3.80 -30.06 -15.57
CA GLY A 47 -2.85 -31.09 -16.01
C GLY A 47 -1.38 -30.67 -15.88
N LYS A 48 -0.55 -31.46 -16.55
CA LYS A 48 0.92 -31.26 -16.55
C LYS A 48 1.34 -30.24 -17.60
N GLY A 49 2.39 -29.50 -17.30
CA GLY A 49 2.94 -28.56 -18.27
C GLY A 49 3.81 -27.50 -17.63
N LYS A 50 4.53 -26.79 -18.47
CA LYS A 50 5.46 -25.73 -18.08
C LYS A 50 4.76 -24.37 -18.12
N LEU A 51 4.81 -23.64 -17.03
CA LEU A 51 4.39 -22.25 -16.95
C LEU A 51 5.61 -21.36 -17.15
N THR A 52 5.50 -20.41 -18.07
CA THR A 52 6.55 -19.40 -18.32
C THR A 52 5.96 -18.00 -18.25
N MET A 53 6.81 -17.04 -17.95
CA MET A 53 6.55 -15.61 -18.08
C MET A 53 7.48 -15.06 -19.16
N THR A 54 6.93 -14.39 -20.18
CA THR A 54 7.70 -13.88 -21.30
C THR A 54 7.49 -12.38 -21.43
N PHE A 55 8.59 -11.64 -21.53
CA PHE A 55 8.60 -10.23 -21.91
C PHE A 55 9.07 -10.07 -23.33
N ILE A 56 8.28 -9.42 -24.17
CA ILE A 56 8.59 -9.14 -25.58
C ILE A 56 8.78 -7.62 -25.71
N PRO A 57 10.02 -7.16 -25.93
CA PRO A 57 10.27 -5.72 -26.11
C PRO A 57 9.66 -5.20 -27.41
N GLU A 58 9.01 -4.03 -27.35
CA GLU A 58 8.57 -3.30 -28.52
C GLU A 58 9.80 -2.81 -29.30
N GLY A 59 9.83 -2.99 -30.62
CA GLY A 59 10.94 -2.59 -31.47
C GLY A 59 11.92 -3.71 -31.86
N GLY A 60 11.61 -4.98 -31.56
CA GLY A 60 12.32 -6.14 -32.16
C GLY A 60 13.54 -6.63 -31.40
N GLY A 61 13.63 -6.40 -30.09
CA GLY A 61 14.60 -7.05 -29.21
C GLY A 61 14.27 -8.52 -28.97
N GLU A 62 15.28 -9.32 -28.55
CA GLU A 62 15.05 -10.71 -28.18
C GLU A 62 14.11 -10.82 -26.98
N PRO A 63 13.09 -11.70 -27.04
CA PRO A 63 12.20 -11.97 -25.91
C PRO A 63 12.99 -12.51 -24.71
N THR A 64 12.61 -12.09 -23.52
CA THR A 64 13.14 -12.67 -22.28
C THR A 64 12.08 -13.57 -21.66
N GLU A 65 12.45 -14.81 -21.39
CA GLU A 65 11.55 -15.81 -20.81
C GLU A 65 12.09 -16.28 -19.45
N TRP A 66 11.19 -16.40 -18.50
CA TRP A 66 11.45 -17.01 -17.19
C TRP A 66 10.56 -18.23 -17.01
N GLU A 67 11.15 -19.36 -16.64
CA GLU A 67 10.38 -20.48 -16.16
C GLU A 67 9.83 -20.17 -14.76
N VAL A 68 8.52 -20.22 -14.61
CA VAL A 68 7.85 -19.97 -13.31
C VAL A 68 7.72 -21.28 -12.54
N TYR A 69 7.16 -22.30 -13.18
CA TYR A 69 6.96 -23.62 -12.58
C TYR A 69 6.67 -24.69 -13.64
N ASN A 70 7.04 -25.94 -13.33
CA ASN A 70 6.70 -27.10 -14.13
C ASN A 70 5.70 -27.99 -13.36
N PHE A 71 4.44 -27.98 -13.79
CA PHE A 71 3.38 -28.78 -13.19
C PHE A 71 3.53 -30.25 -13.57
N GLU A 72 3.77 -31.11 -12.59
CA GLU A 72 3.93 -32.58 -12.78
C GLU A 72 2.68 -33.37 -12.40
N GLY A 73 1.72 -32.74 -11.73
CA GLY A 73 0.50 -33.33 -11.23
C GLY A 73 -0.76 -33.00 -12.02
N GLU A 74 -1.89 -32.90 -11.34
CA GLU A 74 -3.21 -32.69 -11.95
C GLU A 74 -3.46 -31.19 -12.29
N GLY A 75 -2.59 -30.28 -11.88
CA GLY A 75 -2.69 -28.86 -12.14
C GLY A 75 -2.48 -27.99 -10.90
N GLY A 76 -3.05 -26.80 -10.90
CA GLY A 76 -2.92 -25.83 -9.84
C GLY A 76 -3.49 -24.47 -10.20
N VAL A 77 -2.92 -23.43 -9.64
CA VAL A 77 -3.28 -22.03 -9.94
C VAL A 77 -2.01 -21.23 -10.25
N ALA A 78 -2.15 -20.22 -11.09
CA ALA A 78 -1.07 -19.29 -11.40
C ALA A 78 -1.61 -17.87 -11.47
N MET A 79 -0.77 -16.91 -11.11
CA MET A 79 -1.09 -15.49 -11.17
C MET A 79 0.12 -14.69 -11.61
N SER A 80 -0.09 -13.68 -12.45
CA SER A 80 0.87 -12.66 -12.81
C SER A 80 0.32 -11.29 -12.45
N MET A 81 1.15 -10.46 -11.82
CA MET A 81 0.81 -9.07 -11.50
C MET A 81 1.92 -8.13 -11.95
N TYR A 82 1.61 -6.85 -12.08
CA TYR A 82 2.57 -5.83 -12.51
C TYR A 82 2.35 -4.51 -11.79
N ASN A 83 3.36 -3.66 -11.87
CA ASN A 83 3.27 -2.24 -11.58
C ASN A 83 4.15 -1.46 -12.55
N THR A 84 4.04 -0.13 -12.57
CA THR A 84 4.85 0.73 -13.42
C THR A 84 5.68 1.71 -12.60
N ASP A 85 6.87 2.02 -13.05
CA ASP A 85 7.75 2.99 -12.38
C ASP A 85 7.05 4.34 -12.23
N GLU A 86 6.38 4.82 -13.27
CA GLU A 86 5.63 6.10 -13.23
C GLU A 86 4.63 6.13 -12.08
N SER A 87 3.86 5.04 -11.91
CA SER A 87 2.87 4.94 -10.83
C SER A 87 3.53 4.90 -9.45
N ILE A 88 4.66 4.20 -9.32
CA ILE A 88 5.41 4.11 -8.06
C ILE A 88 6.02 5.47 -7.70
N TYR A 89 6.61 6.21 -8.67
CA TYR A 89 7.10 7.57 -8.46
C TYR A 89 5.99 8.52 -8.01
N GLY A 90 4.81 8.45 -8.64
CA GLY A 90 3.64 9.23 -8.24
C GLY A 90 3.19 8.90 -6.82
N PHE A 91 3.17 7.62 -6.46
CA PHE A 91 2.84 7.15 -5.12
C PHE A 91 3.84 7.67 -4.07
N ALA A 92 5.13 7.59 -4.35
CA ALA A 92 6.17 8.09 -3.46
C ALA A 92 6.01 9.60 -3.19
N ARG A 93 5.87 10.41 -4.25
CA ARG A 93 5.67 11.87 -4.11
C ARG A 93 4.40 12.22 -3.33
N SER A 94 3.30 11.51 -3.60
CA SER A 94 2.05 11.71 -2.89
C SER A 94 2.20 11.45 -1.39
N CYS A 95 2.87 10.35 -1.01
CA CYS A 95 3.10 10.01 0.40
C CYS A 95 4.06 11.00 1.09
N MET A 96 5.12 11.45 0.41
CA MET A 96 6.05 12.46 0.94
C MET A 96 5.33 13.79 1.19
N ASN A 97 4.53 14.26 0.23
CA ASN A 97 3.73 15.48 0.38
C ASN A 97 2.72 15.37 1.53
N GLN A 98 2.07 14.21 1.69
CA GLN A 98 1.13 13.97 2.77
C GLN A 98 1.83 14.01 4.14
N ALA A 99 3.02 13.42 4.26
CA ALA A 99 3.83 13.45 5.47
C ALA A 99 4.23 14.88 5.86
N LEU A 100 4.71 15.65 4.89
CA LEU A 100 5.04 17.07 5.09
C LEU A 100 3.81 17.90 5.51
N SER A 101 2.67 17.71 4.82
CA SER A 101 1.42 18.40 5.15
C SER A 101 0.94 18.13 6.59
N LYS A 102 1.19 16.93 7.11
CA LYS A 102 0.83 16.56 8.48
C LYS A 102 1.92 16.87 9.51
N GLY A 103 3.15 17.09 9.07
CA GLY A 103 4.32 17.16 9.97
C GLY A 103 4.59 15.83 10.67
N TRP A 104 4.33 14.70 10.01
CA TRP A 104 4.46 13.36 10.55
C TRP A 104 5.52 12.54 9.81
N PRO A 105 6.21 11.62 10.49
CA PRO A 105 7.12 10.70 9.83
C PRO A 105 6.39 9.80 8.84
N LEU A 106 7.12 9.37 7.79
CA LEU A 106 6.65 8.48 6.75
C LEU A 106 7.35 7.13 6.84
N TYR A 107 6.56 6.07 6.83
CA TYR A 107 7.06 4.69 6.74
C TYR A 107 6.51 4.02 5.48
N LEU A 108 7.41 3.53 4.60
CA LEU A 108 7.03 2.61 3.53
C LEU A 108 7.19 1.19 4.03
N SER A 109 6.20 0.34 3.85
CA SER A 109 6.34 -1.09 4.14
C SER A 109 6.25 -1.95 2.89
N THR A 110 7.12 -2.93 2.80
CA THR A 110 7.17 -3.93 1.73
C THR A 110 7.62 -5.30 2.27
N LYS A 111 7.61 -6.32 1.42
CA LYS A 111 8.23 -7.63 1.71
C LYS A 111 9.40 -7.90 0.75
N ASN A 112 10.29 -6.94 0.57
CA ASN A 112 11.41 -7.01 -0.37
C ASN A 112 12.42 -8.11 -0.07
N THR A 113 12.41 -8.68 1.12
CA THR A 113 13.23 -9.86 1.47
C THR A 113 12.76 -11.13 0.76
N ILE A 114 11.50 -11.19 0.36
CA ILE A 114 10.86 -12.27 -0.40
C ILE A 114 10.65 -11.85 -1.85
N LEU A 115 9.94 -10.74 -2.08
CA LEU A 115 9.68 -10.16 -3.41
C LEU A 115 10.83 -9.23 -3.80
N LYS A 116 12.03 -9.80 -3.99
CA LYS A 116 13.29 -9.04 -4.10
C LYS A 116 13.29 -8.00 -5.21
N ALA A 117 12.83 -8.38 -6.40
CA ALA A 117 12.76 -7.47 -7.54
C ALA A 117 11.52 -6.56 -7.46
N TYR A 118 10.35 -7.15 -7.25
CA TYR A 118 9.08 -6.43 -7.28
C TYR A 118 8.98 -5.39 -6.16
N ASP A 119 9.08 -5.82 -4.92
CA ASP A 119 9.02 -4.92 -3.75
C ASP A 119 10.30 -4.10 -3.61
N GLY A 120 11.44 -4.64 -4.06
CA GLY A 120 12.71 -3.91 -4.13
C GLY A 120 12.59 -2.67 -5.00
N ARG A 121 11.86 -2.72 -6.12
CA ARG A 121 11.65 -1.56 -6.99
C ARG A 121 10.86 -0.45 -6.28
N PHE A 122 9.84 -0.79 -5.49
CA PHE A 122 9.14 0.20 -4.66
C PHE A 122 10.07 0.87 -3.65
N LYS A 123 10.86 0.06 -2.92
CA LYS A 123 11.82 0.56 -1.95
C LYS A 123 12.84 1.50 -2.59
N ASP A 124 13.40 1.11 -3.73
CA ASP A 124 14.47 1.87 -4.41
C ASP A 124 13.93 3.20 -4.97
N ILE A 125 12.75 3.20 -5.59
CA ILE A 125 12.11 4.42 -6.10
C ILE A 125 11.74 5.37 -4.94
N PHE A 126 11.19 4.87 -3.84
CA PHE A 126 10.89 5.72 -2.68
C PHE A 126 12.15 6.36 -2.11
N GLN A 127 13.24 5.61 -2.01
CA GLN A 127 14.53 6.13 -1.56
C GLN A 127 15.08 7.20 -2.52
N GLU A 128 15.01 6.93 -3.81
CA GLU A 128 15.44 7.88 -4.85
C GLU A 128 14.65 9.20 -4.79
N VAL A 129 13.32 9.11 -4.68
CA VAL A 129 12.45 10.30 -4.55
C VAL A 129 12.76 11.07 -3.26
N PHE A 130 12.93 10.36 -2.15
CA PHE A 130 13.30 10.99 -0.88
C PHE A 130 14.63 11.73 -0.99
N ASP A 131 15.68 11.06 -1.45
CA ASP A 131 17.03 11.63 -1.49
C ASP A 131 17.14 12.82 -2.44
N ASN A 132 16.44 12.77 -3.60
CA ASN A 132 16.56 13.78 -4.64
C ASN A 132 15.56 14.95 -4.50
N GLU A 133 14.38 14.73 -3.91
CA GLU A 133 13.29 15.71 -3.97
C GLU A 133 12.83 16.20 -2.58
N PHE A 134 12.93 15.37 -1.53
CA PHE A 134 12.26 15.65 -0.26
C PHE A 134 13.16 15.71 0.97
N LYS A 135 14.39 15.25 0.90
CA LYS A 135 15.29 15.14 2.05
C LYS A 135 15.42 16.44 2.84
N ASP A 136 15.75 17.52 2.16
CA ASP A 136 15.93 18.83 2.81
C ASP A 136 14.62 19.34 3.44
N GLN A 137 13.49 19.05 2.83
CA GLN A 137 12.18 19.45 3.33
C GLN A 137 11.80 18.66 4.59
N PHE A 138 12.10 17.34 4.62
CA PHE A 138 11.89 16.49 5.78
C PHE A 138 12.80 16.90 6.95
N GLU A 139 14.07 17.19 6.66
CA GLU A 139 15.01 17.69 7.67
C GLU A 139 14.54 19.03 8.25
N ALA A 140 14.10 19.96 7.41
CA ALA A 140 13.58 21.25 7.83
C ALA A 140 12.30 21.13 8.68
N ALA A 141 11.45 20.13 8.36
CA ALA A 141 10.22 19.85 9.10
C ALA A 141 10.46 19.01 10.38
N GLY A 142 11.67 18.50 10.59
CA GLY A 142 12.01 17.63 11.72
C GLY A 142 11.30 16.27 11.69
N ILE A 143 10.96 15.76 10.50
CA ILE A 143 10.34 14.45 10.28
C ILE A 143 11.26 13.50 9.51
N THR A 144 10.96 12.21 9.55
CA THR A 144 11.82 11.18 8.95
C THR A 144 11.06 10.34 7.94
N TYR A 145 11.80 9.79 6.98
CA TYR A 145 11.36 8.69 6.11
C TYR A 145 12.14 7.42 6.44
N GLU A 146 11.44 6.29 6.52
CA GLU A 146 12.05 4.98 6.74
C GLU A 146 11.29 3.90 5.95
N HIS A 147 12.04 2.97 5.35
CA HIS A 147 11.50 1.73 4.82
C HIS A 147 11.58 0.62 5.87
N ARG A 148 10.49 -0.13 6.04
CA ARG A 148 10.39 -1.28 6.95
C ARG A 148 9.81 -2.51 6.25
N LEU A 149 10.10 -3.70 6.76
CA LEU A 149 9.36 -4.89 6.37
C LEU A 149 7.93 -4.80 6.89
N ILE A 150 6.95 -5.30 6.11
CA ILE A 150 5.53 -5.18 6.46
C ILE A 150 5.19 -5.81 7.82
N ASP A 151 5.76 -6.96 8.13
CA ASP A 151 5.58 -7.65 9.42
C ASP A 151 6.16 -6.85 10.59
N ASP A 152 7.34 -6.26 10.43
CA ASP A 152 7.94 -5.37 11.42
C ASP A 152 7.11 -4.08 11.59
N MET A 153 6.63 -3.51 10.49
CA MET A 153 5.80 -2.30 10.54
C MET A 153 4.46 -2.55 11.23
N VAL A 154 3.82 -3.70 11.00
CA VAL A 154 2.60 -4.09 11.73
C VAL A 154 2.88 -4.18 13.23
N ALA A 155 3.97 -4.87 13.60
CA ALA A 155 4.37 -5.01 15.01
C ALA A 155 4.69 -3.65 15.66
N ALA A 156 5.35 -2.76 14.93
CA ALA A 156 5.66 -1.40 15.40
C ALA A 156 4.38 -0.56 15.55
N ALA A 157 3.48 -0.58 14.57
CA ALA A 157 2.22 0.16 14.60
C ALA A 157 1.36 -0.19 15.82
N MET A 158 1.33 -1.47 16.22
CA MET A 158 0.61 -1.93 17.40
C MET A 158 1.19 -1.42 18.73
N LYS A 159 2.45 -0.98 18.74
CA LYS A 159 3.15 -0.50 19.94
C LYS A 159 3.26 1.03 20.00
N TRP A 160 3.19 1.70 18.86
CA TRP A 160 3.33 3.15 18.76
C TRP A 160 2.01 3.87 19.04
N ASN A 161 2.10 5.16 19.31
CA ASN A 161 0.95 5.98 19.69
C ASN A 161 0.13 6.49 18.48
N GLY A 162 0.54 6.20 17.26
CA GLY A 162 0.04 6.83 16.04
C GLY A 162 0.83 8.08 15.66
N GLY A 163 0.26 8.97 14.85
CA GLY A 163 0.91 10.20 14.39
C GLY A 163 1.97 9.95 13.32
N PHE A 164 1.69 9.05 12.38
CA PHE A 164 2.56 8.77 11.24
C PHE A 164 1.77 8.46 9.97
N VAL A 165 2.41 8.62 8.83
CA VAL A 165 1.91 8.18 7.52
C VAL A 165 2.54 6.82 7.20
N TRP A 166 1.70 5.86 6.84
CA TRP A 166 2.12 4.52 6.48
C TRP A 166 1.80 4.23 5.01
N ALA A 167 2.82 4.27 4.16
CA ALA A 167 2.72 3.96 2.75
C ALA A 167 2.72 2.44 2.54
N CYS A 168 1.67 1.94 1.94
CA CYS A 168 1.43 0.53 1.69
C CYS A 168 1.18 0.25 0.20
N LYS A 169 1.66 -0.87 -0.30
CA LYS A 169 1.24 -1.39 -1.60
C LYS A 169 -0.26 -1.64 -1.62
N ASN A 170 -0.82 -1.91 -2.80
CA ASN A 170 -2.26 -1.94 -3.01
C ASN A 170 -3.01 -2.85 -2.03
N TYR A 171 -2.68 -4.14 -1.97
CA TYR A 171 -3.35 -5.09 -1.08
C TYR A 171 -3.05 -4.81 0.40
N ASP A 172 -1.80 -4.54 0.73
CA ASP A 172 -1.40 -4.21 2.11
C ASP A 172 -2.16 -2.99 2.63
N GLY A 173 -2.28 -1.96 1.79
CA GLY A 173 -3.02 -0.74 2.13
C GLY A 173 -4.52 -0.95 2.31
N ASP A 174 -5.10 -1.83 1.51
CA ASP A 174 -6.50 -2.22 1.66
C ASP A 174 -6.75 -2.90 3.01
N VAL A 175 -5.96 -3.91 3.33
CA VAL A 175 -6.10 -4.68 4.57
C VAL A 175 -5.72 -3.86 5.80
N GLN A 176 -4.60 -3.11 5.75
CA GLN A 176 -4.14 -2.35 6.91
C GLN A 176 -5.02 -1.13 7.21
N SER A 177 -5.63 -0.50 6.21
CA SER A 177 -6.56 0.60 6.47
C SER A 177 -7.79 0.13 7.25
N ASP A 178 -8.33 -1.03 6.92
CA ASP A 178 -9.47 -1.62 7.64
C ASP A 178 -9.06 -2.08 9.04
N THR A 179 -7.89 -2.70 9.18
CA THR A 179 -7.34 -3.11 10.47
C THR A 179 -7.17 -1.90 11.41
N VAL A 180 -6.59 -0.81 10.90
CA VAL A 180 -6.38 0.43 11.66
C VAL A 180 -7.72 1.06 12.01
N ALA A 181 -8.67 1.18 11.08
CA ALA A 181 -9.99 1.74 11.35
C ALA A 181 -10.72 0.94 12.45
N GLN A 182 -10.69 -0.39 12.37
CA GLN A 182 -11.27 -1.25 13.39
C GLN A 182 -10.57 -1.10 14.74
N GLY A 183 -9.27 -0.94 14.75
CA GLY A 183 -8.49 -0.66 15.97
C GLY A 183 -8.85 0.66 16.65
N PHE A 184 -9.29 1.66 15.88
CA PHE A 184 -9.82 2.93 16.38
C PHE A 184 -11.31 2.88 16.74
N GLY A 185 -12.00 1.77 16.48
CA GLY A 185 -13.36 1.49 16.95
C GLY A 185 -14.33 0.98 15.90
N SER A 186 -14.27 1.43 14.64
CA SER A 186 -15.17 0.99 13.59
C SER A 186 -14.66 1.37 12.20
N LEU A 187 -14.92 0.53 11.20
CA LEU A 187 -14.73 0.85 9.79
C LEU A 187 -15.44 2.12 9.34
N GLY A 188 -16.62 2.41 9.91
CA GLY A 188 -17.39 3.62 9.63
C GLY A 188 -16.75 4.92 10.16
N LEU A 189 -15.70 4.81 10.95
CA LEU A 189 -14.94 5.96 11.47
C LEU A 189 -13.64 6.19 10.68
N MET A 190 -13.69 6.06 9.37
CA MET A 190 -12.53 6.23 8.50
C MET A 190 -12.88 7.15 7.33
N THR A 191 -12.01 8.14 7.09
CA THR A 191 -12.06 8.95 5.88
C THR A 191 -11.34 8.23 4.75
N SER A 192 -11.70 8.52 3.49
CA SER A 192 -10.97 8.07 2.31
C SER A 192 -10.86 9.20 1.31
N THR A 193 -9.65 9.54 0.93
CA THR A 193 -9.37 10.59 -0.05
C THR A 193 -8.36 10.10 -1.07
N LEU A 194 -8.64 10.29 -2.36
CA LEU A 194 -7.68 10.11 -3.43
C LEU A 194 -6.99 11.46 -3.71
N VAL A 195 -5.67 11.50 -3.57
CA VAL A 195 -4.88 12.72 -3.73
C VAL A 195 -3.87 12.54 -4.86
N THR A 196 -3.80 13.53 -5.78
CA THR A 196 -2.81 13.53 -6.86
C THR A 196 -1.39 13.65 -6.34
N PRO A 197 -0.36 13.19 -7.11
CA PRO A 197 1.05 13.27 -6.67
C PRO A 197 1.53 14.66 -6.29
N ASP A 198 0.98 15.69 -6.94
CA ASP A 198 1.28 17.11 -6.65
C ASP A 198 0.47 17.70 -5.47
N GLY A 199 -0.45 16.92 -4.90
CA GLY A 199 -1.30 17.33 -3.78
C GLY A 199 -2.38 18.36 -4.11
N LYS A 200 -2.55 18.74 -5.38
CA LYS A 200 -3.46 19.84 -5.78
C LYS A 200 -4.90 19.42 -5.98
N THR A 201 -5.13 18.16 -6.32
CA THR A 201 -6.47 17.62 -6.55
C THR A 201 -6.76 16.52 -5.55
N MET A 202 -7.91 16.61 -4.92
CA MET A 202 -8.39 15.62 -3.97
C MET A 202 -9.83 15.23 -4.30
N GLU A 203 -10.08 13.93 -4.33
CA GLU A 203 -11.41 13.34 -4.42
C GLU A 203 -11.69 12.61 -3.09
N ALA A 204 -12.86 12.85 -2.51
CA ALA A 204 -13.32 12.17 -1.31
C ALA A 204 -14.38 11.14 -1.66
N GLU A 205 -14.23 9.94 -1.14
CA GLU A 205 -15.16 8.82 -1.36
C GLU A 205 -15.42 8.05 -0.07
N ALA A 206 -16.38 7.13 -0.11
CA ALA A 206 -16.59 6.20 1.00
C ALA A 206 -15.39 5.25 1.10
N ALA A 207 -14.89 5.06 2.32
CA ALA A 207 -13.70 4.24 2.57
C ALA A 207 -13.93 2.74 2.29
N HIS A 208 -15.16 2.27 2.38
CA HIS A 208 -15.54 0.87 2.14
C HIS A 208 -16.95 0.78 1.54
N GLY A 209 -17.27 -0.36 0.93
CA GLY A 209 -18.63 -0.70 0.50
C GLY A 209 -19.53 -1.13 1.67
N THR A 210 -20.75 -1.55 1.35
CA THR A 210 -21.67 -2.18 2.33
C THR A 210 -21.11 -3.51 2.79
N VAL A 211 -20.46 -3.53 3.94
CA VAL A 211 -19.93 -4.75 4.56
C VAL A 211 -21.07 -5.47 5.30
N THR A 212 -21.87 -6.23 4.57
CA THR A 212 -23.10 -6.86 5.07
C THR A 212 -22.85 -7.76 6.28
N CYS A 213 -21.73 -8.49 6.31
CA CYS A 213 -21.38 -9.34 7.45
C CYS A 213 -21.08 -8.55 8.73
N LEU A 214 -20.45 -7.39 8.63
CA LEU A 214 -20.16 -6.54 9.78
C LEU A 214 -21.42 -5.88 10.36
N LEU A 215 -22.44 -5.65 9.53
CA LEU A 215 -23.71 -5.09 9.99
C LEU A 215 -24.43 -6.01 11.01
N TYR A 216 -24.22 -7.33 10.90
CA TYR A 216 -24.85 -8.33 11.78
C TYR A 216 -23.96 -8.78 12.94
N THR A 217 -22.67 -8.47 12.91
CA THR A 217 -21.68 -8.96 13.91
C THR A 217 -21.03 -7.86 14.71
N SER A 218 -21.18 -6.59 14.34
CA SER A 218 -20.73 -5.47 15.16
C SER A 218 -21.70 -5.28 16.32
N PRO A 219 -21.22 -5.22 17.58
CA PRO A 219 -22.04 -4.79 18.66
C PRO A 219 -22.52 -3.36 18.40
N SER A 220 -23.82 -3.15 18.42
CA SER A 220 -24.49 -1.86 18.30
C SER A 220 -24.18 -0.96 19.50
#